data_2e5988c0500789bf5a18c9b04f708cb5
#
_entry.id   2e5988c0500789bf5a18c9b04f708cb5
#
_cell.length_a   1.000
_cell.length_b   1.000
_cell.length_c   1.000
_cell.angle_alpha   90.00
_cell.angle_beta   90.00
_cell.angle_gamma   90.00
#
_symmetry.space_group_name_H-M   'P 1'
#
loop_
_entity.id
_entity.type
_entity.pdbx_description
1 polymer ?
#
loop_
_entity_poly.entity_id
_entity_poly.type
_entity_poly.pdbx_seq_one_letter_code
_entity_poly.pdbx_strand_id
1 'polypeptide(L)' 'MAEARIDKWMWAVRIFKTRTIASEACKKGRININGAQAKPARMVKPGDVVSVRKPPITYSFKVLQAIEKRV' A
#
# COMPACT_ATOMS: atom_id res chain seq x y z
N MET A 1 -3.12 13.09 -13.32
CA MET A 1 -2.23 11.96 -13.09
C MET A 1 -2.80 11.08 -11.99
N ALA A 2 -2.67 9.79 -12.18
CA ALA A 2 -3.33 8.83 -11.30
C ALA A 2 -2.56 8.66 -10.00
N GLU A 3 -3.18 9.09 -8.91
CA GLU A 3 -2.72 8.81 -7.56
C GLU A 3 -3.84 8.09 -6.83
N ALA A 4 -3.47 7.26 -5.86
CA ALA A 4 -4.44 6.53 -5.06
C ALA A 4 -3.98 6.51 -3.60
N ARG A 5 -4.93 6.43 -2.67
CA ARG A 5 -4.59 6.21 -1.27
C ARG A 5 -3.94 4.84 -1.14
N ILE A 6 -2.91 4.76 -0.31
CA ILE A 6 -2.16 3.52 -0.17
C ILE A 6 -3.03 2.37 0.36
N ASP A 7 -3.95 2.66 1.27
CA ASP A 7 -4.85 1.63 1.79
C ASP A 7 -5.79 1.10 0.69
N LYS A 8 -6.33 1.99 -0.14
CA LYS A 8 -7.15 1.58 -1.28
C LYS A 8 -6.34 0.82 -2.32
N TRP A 9 -5.14 1.31 -2.64
CA TRP A 9 -4.31 0.67 -3.64
C TRP A 9 -3.93 -0.75 -3.22
N MET A 10 -3.54 -0.94 -1.97
CA MET A 10 -3.17 -2.27 -1.47
C MET A 10 -4.37 -3.23 -1.49
N TRP A 11 -5.56 -2.74 -1.19
CA TRP A 11 -6.77 -3.53 -1.32
C TRP A 11 -7.09 -3.82 -2.80
N ALA A 12 -6.95 -2.82 -3.65
CA ALA A 12 -7.30 -2.95 -5.08
C ALA A 12 -6.44 -3.99 -5.80
N VAL A 13 -5.15 -4.05 -5.46
CA VAL A 13 -4.22 -5.03 -6.06
C VAL A 13 -4.14 -6.33 -5.26
N ARG A 14 -5.05 -6.52 -4.33
CA ARG A 14 -5.23 -7.75 -3.55
C ARG A 14 -4.05 -8.10 -2.63
N ILE A 15 -3.30 -7.11 -2.19
CA ILE A 15 -2.28 -7.31 -1.16
C ILE A 15 -2.95 -7.64 0.17
N PHE A 16 -4.07 -6.98 0.46
CA PHE A 16 -4.91 -7.25 1.62
C PHE A 16 -6.34 -7.56 1.20
N LYS A 17 -7.03 -8.37 2.00
CA LYS A 17 -8.41 -8.77 1.71
C LYS A 17 -9.40 -7.62 1.81
N THR A 18 -9.18 -6.70 2.75
CA THR A 18 -10.08 -5.58 2.97
C THR A 18 -9.29 -4.30 3.14
N ARG A 19 -9.96 -3.15 2.90
CA ARG A 19 -9.35 -1.85 3.14
C ARG A 19 -9.06 -1.63 4.62
N THR A 20 -9.90 -2.16 5.50
CA THR A 20 -9.70 -2.05 6.93
C THR A 20 -8.38 -2.68 7.35
N ILE A 21 -8.07 -3.88 6.85
CA ILE A 21 -6.82 -4.55 7.16
C ILE A 21 -5.64 -3.74 6.61
N ALA A 22 -5.77 -3.21 5.39
CA ALA A 22 -4.73 -2.39 4.78
C ALA A 22 -4.47 -1.12 5.60
N SER A 23 -5.53 -0.44 6.01
CA SER A 23 -5.44 0.77 6.83
C SER A 23 -4.79 0.46 8.18
N GLU A 24 -5.16 -0.64 8.81
CA GLU A 24 -4.58 -1.04 10.09
C GLU A 24 -3.10 -1.37 9.97
N ALA A 25 -2.68 -2.02 8.88
CA ALA A 25 -1.26 -2.29 8.64
C ALA A 25 -0.47 -0.99 8.56
N CYS A 26 -1.02 0.04 7.92
CA CYS A 26 -0.39 1.36 7.88
C CYS A 26 -0.29 1.96 9.28
N LYS A 27 -1.36 1.88 10.08
CA LYS A 27 -1.37 2.42 11.44
C LYS A 27 -0.35 1.73 12.34
N LYS A 28 -0.11 0.44 12.10
CA LYS A 28 0.86 -0.34 12.86
C LYS A 28 2.30 -0.13 12.40
N GLY A 29 2.52 0.72 11.41
CA GLY A 29 3.87 1.00 10.90
C GLY A 29 4.45 -0.11 10.05
N ARG A 30 3.61 -0.97 9.48
CA ARG A 30 4.06 -2.10 8.67
C ARG A 30 4.20 -1.79 7.19
N ILE A 31 3.84 -0.59 6.78
CA ILE A 31 3.85 -0.17 5.38
C ILE A 31 4.81 0.99 5.22
N ASN A 32 5.73 0.87 4.26
CA ASN A 32 6.65 1.94 3.90
C ASN A 32 6.52 2.25 2.42
N ILE A 33 6.70 3.53 2.09
CA ILE A 33 6.79 3.98 0.70
C ILE A 33 8.18 4.57 0.51
N ASN A 34 8.95 4.03 -0.44
CA ASN A 34 10.29 4.52 -0.74
C ASN A 34 11.18 4.62 0.52
N GLY A 35 11.00 3.70 1.45
CA GLY A 35 11.78 3.63 2.68
C GLY A 35 11.25 4.47 3.84
N ALA A 36 10.17 5.21 3.65
CA ALA A 36 9.55 6.01 4.71
C ALA A 36 8.21 5.40 5.14
N GLN A 37 7.94 5.45 6.45
CA GLN A 37 6.68 4.90 6.97
C GLN A 37 5.50 5.63 6.35
N ALA A 38 4.52 4.86 5.88
CA ALA A 38 3.32 5.38 5.24
C ALA A 38 2.14 5.40 6.19
N LYS A 39 1.40 6.51 6.19
CA LYS A 39 0.10 6.61 6.87
C LYS A 39 -1.00 6.12 5.94
N PRO A 40 -2.18 5.72 6.47
CA PRO A 40 -3.26 5.21 5.63
C PRO A 40 -3.71 6.16 4.51
N ALA A 41 -3.63 7.46 4.75
CA ALA A 41 -4.04 8.47 3.78
C ALA A 41 -2.93 8.85 2.79
N ARG A 42 -1.74 8.23 2.91
CA ARG A 42 -0.64 8.52 1.99
C ARG A 42 -1.04 8.15 0.57
N MET A 43 -0.74 9.03 -0.37
CA MET A 43 -1.01 8.77 -1.78
C MET A 43 0.17 8.05 -2.42
N VAL A 44 -0.12 7.10 -3.30
CA VAL A 44 0.89 6.42 -4.11
C VAL A 44 0.69 6.78 -5.57
N LYS A 45 1.79 6.76 -6.31
CA LYS A 45 1.79 7.05 -7.74
C LYS A 45 2.67 6.02 -8.45
N PRO A 46 2.52 5.86 -9.77
CA PRO A 46 3.38 4.94 -10.53
C PRO A 46 4.86 5.25 -10.29
N GLY A 47 5.64 4.20 -10.07
CA GLY A 47 7.06 4.33 -9.76
C GLY A 47 7.40 4.26 -8.28
N ASP A 48 6.43 4.43 -7.39
CA ASP A 48 6.68 4.28 -5.96
C ASP A 48 6.93 2.82 -5.61
N VAL A 49 7.78 2.59 -4.62
CA VAL A 49 8.04 1.26 -4.09
C VAL A 49 7.39 1.15 -2.71
N VAL A 50 6.46 0.22 -2.58
CA VAL A 50 5.72 -0.03 -1.34
C VAL A 50 6.27 -1.28 -0.69
N SER A 51 6.72 -1.16 0.56
CA SER A 51 7.17 -2.30 1.34
C SER A 51 6.08 -2.68 2.34
N VAL A 52 5.69 -3.94 2.32
CA VAL A 52 4.63 -4.49 3.17
C VAL A 52 5.24 -5.50 4.10
N ARG A 53 5.19 -5.22 5.40
CA ARG A 53 5.73 -6.12 6.40
C ARG A 53 4.63 -7.04 6.91
N LYS A 54 4.71 -8.30 6.53
CA LYS A 54 3.86 -9.38 7.07
C LYS A 54 4.78 -10.35 7.79
N PRO A 55 5.02 -10.17 9.09
CA PRO A 55 6.02 -10.97 9.80
C PRO A 55 5.82 -12.47 9.60
N PRO A 56 6.88 -13.23 9.43
CA PRO A 56 8.30 -12.80 9.47
C PRO A 56 8.84 -12.26 8.15
N ILE A 57 7.99 -12.09 7.12
CA ILE A 57 8.41 -11.75 5.75
C ILE A 57 8.07 -10.30 5.44
N THR A 58 8.97 -9.63 4.72
CA THR A 58 8.71 -8.29 4.15
C THR A 58 8.63 -8.43 2.63
N TYR A 59 7.54 -7.91 2.05
CA TYR A 59 7.32 -7.90 0.61
C TYR A 59 7.56 -6.50 0.06
N SER A 60 8.13 -6.42 -1.13
CA SER A 60 8.27 -5.14 -1.84
C SER A 60 7.48 -5.18 -3.12
N PHE A 61 6.70 -4.13 -3.36
CA PHE A 61 5.87 -4.00 -4.56
C PHE A 61 6.14 -2.66 -5.21
N LYS A 62 6.32 -2.68 -6.52
CA LYS A 62 6.42 -1.43 -7.28
C LYS A 62 5.05 -1.06 -7.81
N VAL A 63 4.65 0.20 -7.61
CA VAL A 63 3.38 0.69 -8.12
C VAL A 63 3.52 0.90 -9.62
N LEU A 64 2.81 0.10 -10.41
CA LEU A 64 2.76 0.26 -11.87
C LEU A 64 1.61 1.15 -12.28
N GLN A 65 0.47 1.00 -11.60
CA GLN A 65 -0.70 1.84 -11.79
C GLN A 65 -1.32 2.11 -10.43
N ALA A 66 -1.66 3.37 -10.19
CA ALA A 66 -2.31 3.76 -8.94
C ALA A 66 -3.82 3.58 -9.07
N ILE A 67 -4.27 2.32 -8.95
CA ILE A 67 -5.69 1.97 -9.08
C ILE A 67 -6.38 1.99 -7.74
N GLU A 68 -7.66 2.34 -7.75
CA GLU A 68 -8.50 2.35 -6.55
C GLU A 68 -9.68 1.39 -6.65
N LYS A 69 -9.80 0.68 -7.76
CA LYS A 69 -10.81 -0.34 -7.96
C LYS A 69 -10.19 -1.72 -7.91
N ARG A 70 -10.86 -2.63 -7.21
CA ARG A 70 -10.33 -3.99 -7.08
C ARG A 70 -10.37 -4.72 -8.42
N VAL A 71 -9.27 -5.38 -8.73
CA VAL A 71 -9.15 -6.20 -9.92
C VAL A 71 -9.45 -7.66 -9.63
#